data_2f6d3d22d734fddc07f36a32035db370
#
_entry.id   2f6d3d22d734fddc07f36a32035db370
#
_cell.length_a   1.000
_cell.length_b   1.000
_cell.length_c   1.000
_cell.angle_alpha   90.00
_cell.angle_beta   90.00
_cell.angle_gamma   90.00
#
_symmetry.space_group_name_H-M   'P 1'
#
loop_
_entity.id
_entity.type
_entity.pdbx_description
1 polymer ?
#
loop_
_entity_poly.entity_id
_entity_poly.type
_entity_poly.pdbx_seq_one_letter_code
_entity_poly.pdbx_strand_id
1 'polypeptide(L)'
;GRGRCWPGLEQLTVDWLQGVVLVALFKEPEAAQLEELKRLLMAITQSEQWAQSGAHTLLLQHRYLLQSTTEWLLGDVIEEMNITEGGLKYRVDLGRKQNTGLFLDMRYGRDWVRANAQGKRVLNLFAYTCGFSVAAIEGDATHVVNLDMSSPALSRGRDNHRLNGHDLSKVSFLGHDLFKSWGKVIGKGPHDLVIIDPQSFQK
;
A
#
# COMPACT_ATOMS: atom_id res chain seq x y z
N GLY A 1 10.70 6.29 -1.96
CA GLY A 1 10.56 7.75 -2.00
C GLY A 1 10.08 8.26 -3.34
N ARG A 2 9.52 9.49 -3.37
CA ARG A 2 9.02 10.11 -4.60
C ARG A 2 10.11 10.97 -5.24
N GLY A 3 10.37 10.79 -6.55
CA GLY A 3 11.38 11.50 -7.31
C GLY A 3 11.16 13.00 -7.44
N ARG A 4 9.96 13.52 -7.13
CA ARG A 4 9.63 14.97 -7.22
C ARG A 4 10.58 15.89 -6.44
N CYS A 5 11.26 15.37 -5.43
CA CYS A 5 12.26 16.12 -4.66
C CYS A 5 13.65 16.16 -5.33
N TRP A 6 13.82 15.47 -6.47
CA TRP A 6 15.10 15.29 -7.13
C TRP A 6 15.00 15.66 -8.60
N PRO A 7 15.69 16.72 -9.05
CA PRO A 7 15.66 17.12 -10.46
C PRO A 7 16.04 15.96 -11.40
N GLY A 8 15.22 15.75 -12.41
CA GLY A 8 15.39 14.67 -13.39
C GLY A 8 14.79 13.31 -12.99
N LEU A 9 14.28 13.15 -11.74
CA LEU A 9 13.68 11.91 -11.24
C LEU A 9 12.19 12.05 -10.89
N GLU A 10 11.55 13.13 -11.33
CA GLU A 10 10.16 13.49 -10.98
C GLU A 10 9.15 12.45 -11.46
N GLN A 11 9.54 11.67 -12.48
CA GLN A 11 8.67 10.68 -13.12
C GLN A 11 8.73 9.29 -12.50
N LEU A 12 9.52 9.12 -11.44
CA LEU A 12 9.67 7.82 -10.79
C LEU A 12 9.49 7.87 -9.28
N THR A 13 9.16 6.72 -8.71
CA THR A 13 9.25 6.47 -7.27
C THR A 13 10.14 5.27 -7.02
N VAL A 14 10.81 5.25 -5.88
CA VAL A 14 11.62 4.12 -5.42
C VAL A 14 11.15 3.75 -4.02
N ASP A 15 10.67 2.53 -3.86
CA ASP A 15 10.22 1.98 -2.60
C ASP A 15 11.04 0.74 -2.23
N TRP A 16 11.49 0.68 -0.98
CA TRP A 16 12.17 -0.47 -0.40
C TRP A 16 11.18 -1.28 0.44
N LEU A 17 10.99 -2.53 0.09
CA LEU A 17 10.05 -3.46 0.69
C LEU A 17 10.80 -4.67 1.26
N GLN A 18 11.55 -4.46 2.34
CA GLN A 18 12.27 -5.50 3.07
C GLN A 18 13.16 -6.40 2.16
N GLY A 19 14.05 -5.75 1.41
CA GLY A 19 14.98 -6.41 0.50
C GLY A 19 14.54 -6.40 -0.97
N VAL A 20 13.31 -6.03 -1.25
CA VAL A 20 12.80 -5.80 -2.61
C VAL A 20 12.77 -4.31 -2.90
N VAL A 21 13.44 -3.86 -3.94
CA VAL A 21 13.42 -2.49 -4.43
C VAL A 21 12.48 -2.39 -5.62
N LEU A 22 11.41 -1.62 -5.46
CA LEU A 22 10.43 -1.34 -6.50
C LEU A 22 10.64 0.07 -7.04
N VAL A 23 10.99 0.15 -8.32
CA VAL A 23 11.05 1.40 -9.08
C VAL A 23 9.81 1.49 -9.97
N ALA A 24 9.00 2.54 -9.81
CA ALA A 24 7.81 2.74 -10.61
C ALA A 24 7.93 3.99 -11.48
N LEU A 25 7.69 3.82 -12.80
CA LEU A 25 7.67 4.89 -13.79
C LEU A 25 6.23 5.34 -14.05
N PHE A 26 5.99 6.65 -13.96
CA PHE A 26 4.66 7.25 -14.15
C PHE A 26 4.48 7.95 -15.50
N LYS A 27 5.57 8.15 -16.24
CA LYS A 27 5.56 8.70 -17.60
C LYS A 27 6.35 7.78 -18.50
N GLU A 28 5.87 7.60 -19.72
CA GLU A 28 6.56 6.83 -20.75
C GLU A 28 7.89 7.51 -21.11
N PRO A 29 9.03 6.83 -20.93
CA PRO A 29 10.32 7.35 -21.35
C PRO A 29 10.54 7.08 -22.85
N GLU A 30 11.44 7.83 -23.47
CA GLU A 30 12.00 7.42 -24.76
C GLU A 30 12.82 6.12 -24.60
N ALA A 31 12.93 5.32 -25.67
CA ALA A 31 13.60 4.03 -25.61
C ALA A 31 15.05 4.15 -25.09
N ALA A 32 15.80 5.15 -25.55
CA ALA A 32 17.16 5.40 -25.09
C ALA A 32 17.23 5.76 -23.61
N GLN A 33 16.27 6.52 -23.10
CA GLN A 33 16.15 6.88 -21.68
C GLN A 33 15.83 5.67 -20.81
N LEU A 34 14.97 4.78 -21.29
CA LEU A 34 14.63 3.55 -20.57
C LEU A 34 15.85 2.63 -20.44
N GLU A 35 16.61 2.43 -21.52
CA GLU A 35 17.82 1.61 -21.49
C GLU A 35 18.90 2.23 -20.57
N GLU A 36 19.07 3.53 -20.60
CA GLU A 36 19.98 4.23 -19.70
C GLU A 36 19.53 4.08 -18.24
N LEU A 37 18.23 4.22 -17.95
CA LEU A 37 17.69 3.99 -16.60
C LEU A 37 17.98 2.57 -16.13
N LYS A 38 17.72 1.56 -16.96
CA LYS A 38 17.99 0.16 -16.61
C LYS A 38 19.49 -0.06 -16.32
N ARG A 39 20.37 0.53 -17.15
CA ARG A 39 21.81 0.48 -16.93
C ARG A 39 22.23 1.09 -15.60
N LEU A 40 21.67 2.25 -15.25
CA LEU A 40 21.93 2.91 -13.97
C LEU A 40 21.40 2.11 -12.79
N LEU A 41 20.19 1.56 -12.91
CA LEU A 41 19.60 0.70 -11.88
C LEU A 41 20.46 -0.56 -11.64
N MET A 42 20.95 -1.18 -12.69
CA MET A 42 21.87 -2.32 -12.56
C MET A 42 23.20 -1.92 -11.94
N ALA A 43 23.75 -0.73 -12.25
CA ALA A 43 24.96 -0.24 -11.63
C ALA A 43 24.77 -0.01 -10.11
N ILE A 44 23.61 0.50 -9.69
CA ILE A 44 23.26 0.68 -8.26
C ILE A 44 23.30 -0.66 -7.51
N THR A 45 22.90 -1.77 -8.13
CA THR A 45 22.92 -3.09 -7.48
C THR A 45 24.33 -3.59 -7.15
N GLN A 46 25.37 -2.98 -7.73
CA GLN A 46 26.78 -3.27 -7.45
C GLN A 46 27.36 -2.32 -6.38
N SER A 47 26.58 -1.41 -5.84
CA SER A 47 27.04 -0.42 -4.86
C SER A 47 27.10 -1.01 -3.44
N GLU A 48 27.96 -0.43 -2.62
CA GLU A 48 28.05 -0.76 -1.19
C GLU A 48 26.71 -0.45 -0.47
N GLN A 49 26.04 0.63 -0.85
CA GLN A 49 24.73 1.02 -0.30
C GLN A 49 23.65 -0.03 -0.59
N TRP A 50 23.66 -0.63 -1.79
CA TRP A 50 22.79 -1.75 -2.11
C TRP A 50 23.04 -2.92 -1.17
N ALA A 51 24.29 -3.35 -1.02
CA ALA A 51 24.67 -4.45 -0.14
C ALA A 51 24.28 -4.17 1.33
N GLN A 52 24.54 -2.96 1.82
CA GLN A 52 24.18 -2.56 3.18
C GLN A 52 22.67 -2.47 3.43
N SER A 53 21.88 -2.17 2.39
CA SER A 53 20.42 -2.12 2.49
C SER A 53 19.75 -3.49 2.67
N GLY A 54 20.47 -4.59 2.45
CA GLY A 54 19.93 -5.93 2.41
C GLY A 54 19.03 -6.19 1.19
N ALA A 55 19.11 -5.33 0.17
CA ALA A 55 18.35 -5.49 -1.06
C ALA A 55 18.90 -6.68 -1.88
N HIS A 56 17.99 -7.50 -2.38
CA HIS A 56 18.31 -8.69 -3.16
C HIS A 56 17.48 -8.80 -4.45
N THR A 57 16.43 -8.00 -4.59
CA THR A 57 15.54 -8.03 -5.75
C THR A 57 15.25 -6.61 -6.22
N LEU A 58 15.28 -6.39 -7.52
CA LEU A 58 15.02 -5.11 -8.17
C LEU A 58 13.94 -5.26 -9.23
N LEU A 59 12.88 -4.46 -9.11
CA LEU A 59 11.74 -4.42 -10.01
C LEU A 59 11.64 -3.07 -10.68
N LEU A 60 11.23 -3.06 -11.96
CA LEU A 60 10.83 -1.87 -12.69
C LEU A 60 9.36 -2.01 -13.12
N GLN A 61 8.50 -1.14 -12.60
CA GLN A 61 7.07 -1.14 -12.91
C GLN A 61 6.72 0.01 -13.85
N HIS A 62 6.08 -0.31 -14.97
CA HIS A 62 5.64 0.64 -16.01
C HIS A 62 4.19 1.08 -15.73
N ARG A 63 4.02 2.06 -14.85
CA ARG A 63 2.69 2.54 -14.41
C ARG A 63 2.01 3.46 -15.39
N TYR A 64 2.69 3.93 -16.40
CA TYR A 64 2.11 4.71 -17.50
C TYR A 64 1.30 3.86 -18.50
N LEU A 65 1.46 2.54 -18.45
CA LEU A 65 0.67 1.61 -19.26
C LEU A 65 -0.71 1.39 -18.63
N LEU A 66 -1.75 1.23 -19.46
CA LEU A 66 -3.12 0.92 -19.01
C LEU A 66 -3.18 -0.35 -18.15
N GLN A 67 -2.41 -1.37 -18.54
CA GLN A 67 -2.11 -2.53 -17.72
C GLN A 67 -0.65 -2.40 -17.30
N SER A 68 -0.44 -2.05 -16.04
CA SER A 68 0.90 -1.92 -15.49
C SER A 68 1.64 -3.24 -15.62
N THR A 69 2.82 -3.19 -16.25
CA THR A 69 3.71 -4.35 -16.37
C THR A 69 4.90 -4.17 -15.45
N THR A 70 5.45 -5.28 -14.98
CA THR A 70 6.61 -5.31 -14.10
C THR A 70 7.72 -6.12 -14.74
N GLU A 71 8.90 -5.52 -14.84
CA GLU A 71 10.14 -6.20 -15.24
C GLU A 71 10.94 -6.53 -13.97
N TRP A 72 11.42 -7.77 -13.90
CA TRP A 72 12.31 -8.25 -12.83
C TRP A 72 13.75 -8.09 -13.33
N LEU A 73 14.43 -7.03 -12.88
CA LEU A 73 15.77 -6.70 -13.34
C LEU A 73 16.85 -7.49 -12.60
N LEU A 74 16.61 -7.85 -11.34
CA LEU A 74 17.50 -8.63 -10.50
C LEU A 74 16.70 -9.45 -9.48
N GLY A 75 17.18 -10.65 -9.15
CA GLY A 75 16.60 -11.52 -8.14
C GLY A 75 15.44 -12.37 -8.64
N ASP A 76 14.79 -13.06 -7.72
CA ASP A 76 13.70 -13.98 -8.02
C ASP A 76 12.38 -13.24 -8.28
N VAL A 77 11.49 -13.86 -9.06
CA VAL A 77 10.13 -13.37 -9.28
C VAL A 77 9.30 -13.61 -8.01
N ILE A 78 8.92 -12.52 -7.34
CA ILE A 78 8.11 -12.52 -6.11
C ILE A 78 6.80 -11.80 -6.40
N GLU A 79 5.75 -12.51 -6.74
CA GLU A 79 4.46 -11.89 -7.08
C GLU A 79 3.76 -11.27 -5.85
N GLU A 80 3.87 -11.93 -4.69
CA GLU A 80 3.31 -11.47 -3.43
C GLU A 80 4.29 -11.71 -2.28
N MET A 81 4.30 -10.81 -1.31
CA MET A 81 5.07 -11.00 -0.08
C MET A 81 4.37 -10.33 1.11
N ASN A 82 4.78 -10.70 2.31
CA ASN A 82 4.39 -9.99 3.52
C ASN A 82 5.49 -9.01 3.91
N ILE A 83 5.11 -7.77 4.19
CA ILE A 83 6.01 -6.76 4.74
C ILE A 83 5.57 -6.41 6.17
N THR A 84 6.49 -5.85 6.95
CA THR A 84 6.23 -5.39 8.31
C THR A 84 6.43 -3.88 8.41
N GLU A 85 5.43 -3.17 8.94
CA GLU A 85 5.51 -1.75 9.25
C GLU A 85 5.06 -1.53 10.70
N GLY A 86 5.90 -0.96 11.54
CA GLY A 86 5.57 -0.73 12.94
C GLY A 86 5.21 -2.01 13.73
N GLY A 87 5.73 -3.17 13.34
CA GLY A 87 5.41 -4.47 13.91
C GLY A 87 4.17 -5.14 13.30
N LEU A 88 3.39 -4.44 12.47
CA LEU A 88 2.20 -4.96 11.79
C LEU A 88 2.55 -5.53 10.43
N LYS A 89 1.94 -6.65 10.08
CA LYS A 89 2.16 -7.37 8.82
C LYS A 89 1.12 -6.99 7.79
N TYR A 90 1.57 -6.77 6.57
CA TYR A 90 0.73 -6.47 5.42
C TYR A 90 1.16 -7.30 4.22
N ARG A 91 0.22 -7.87 3.51
CA ARG A 91 0.48 -8.55 2.25
C ARG A 91 0.51 -7.54 1.12
N VAL A 92 1.60 -7.51 0.36
CA VAL A 92 1.79 -6.66 -0.81
C VAL A 92 1.91 -7.49 -2.08
N ASP A 93 1.45 -6.90 -3.17
CA ASP A 93 1.46 -7.46 -4.52
C ASP A 93 2.50 -6.71 -5.35
N LEU A 94 3.42 -7.41 -5.98
CA LEU A 94 4.55 -6.83 -6.70
C LEU A 94 4.48 -7.05 -8.21
N GLY A 95 3.68 -8.03 -8.64
CA GLY A 95 3.77 -8.51 -10.02
C GLY A 95 2.78 -7.86 -10.99
N ARG A 96 1.50 -7.89 -10.67
CA ARG A 96 0.43 -7.71 -11.67
C ARG A 96 -0.49 -6.52 -11.41
N LYS A 97 -0.46 -5.94 -10.21
CA LYS A 97 -1.37 -4.86 -9.86
C LYS A 97 -0.68 -3.50 -9.91
N GLN A 98 -1.45 -2.51 -10.32
CA GLN A 98 -0.98 -1.13 -10.37
C GLN A 98 -0.54 -0.62 -9.00
N ASN A 99 -1.23 -1.02 -7.93
CA ASN A 99 -0.92 -0.65 -6.56
C ASN A 99 -0.48 -1.90 -5.76
N THR A 100 0.55 -1.73 -4.95
CA THR A 100 1.15 -2.81 -4.16
C THR A 100 0.27 -3.34 -3.03
N GLY A 101 -0.79 -2.64 -2.66
CA GLY A 101 -1.68 -3.03 -1.57
C GLY A 101 -1.44 -2.27 -0.27
N LEU A 102 -0.35 -1.51 -0.15
CA LEU A 102 -0.10 -0.62 0.99
C LEU A 102 0.49 0.70 0.49
N PHE A 103 -0.11 1.82 0.87
CA PHE A 103 0.43 3.16 0.60
C PHE A 103 1.42 3.55 1.70
N LEU A 104 2.72 3.50 1.38
CA LEU A 104 3.80 3.72 2.36
C LEU A 104 3.86 5.16 2.88
N ASP A 105 3.40 6.12 2.10
CA ASP A 105 3.32 7.53 2.47
C ASP A 105 2.31 7.80 3.60
N MET A 106 1.35 6.89 3.82
CA MET A 106 0.38 6.98 4.92
C MET A 106 0.84 6.32 6.23
N ARG A 107 2.11 5.94 6.35
CA ARG A 107 2.67 5.31 7.55
C ARG A 107 2.40 6.12 8.82
N TYR A 108 2.71 7.42 8.81
CA TYR A 108 2.48 8.28 9.97
C TYR A 108 0.99 8.42 10.33
N GLY A 109 0.10 8.39 9.32
CA GLY A 109 -1.34 8.35 9.54
C GLY A 109 -1.78 7.06 10.24
N ARG A 110 -1.22 5.92 9.84
CA ARG A 110 -1.49 4.62 10.51
C ARG A 110 -0.96 4.61 11.94
N ASP A 111 0.25 5.12 12.18
CA ASP A 111 0.83 5.24 13.52
C ASP A 111 -0.04 6.12 14.42
N TRP A 112 -0.53 7.23 13.89
CA TRP A 112 -1.43 8.11 14.62
C TRP A 112 -2.76 7.43 14.95
N VAL A 113 -3.36 6.73 13.99
CA VAL A 113 -4.61 5.98 14.22
C VAL A 113 -4.40 4.92 15.31
N ARG A 114 -3.32 4.15 15.24
CA ARG A 114 -2.97 3.16 16.27
C ARG A 114 -2.88 3.78 17.66
N ALA A 115 -2.21 4.93 17.77
CA ALA A 115 -2.04 5.61 19.05
C ALA A 115 -3.32 6.23 19.61
N ASN A 116 -4.34 6.46 18.77
CA ASN A 116 -5.57 7.19 19.14
C ASN A 116 -6.85 6.34 19.05
N ALA A 117 -6.76 5.04 18.76
CA ALA A 117 -7.92 4.19 18.53
C ALA A 117 -8.47 3.49 19.80
N GLN A 118 -7.74 3.50 20.91
CA GLN A 118 -8.10 2.76 22.13
C GLN A 118 -9.52 3.07 22.58
N GLY A 119 -10.32 2.03 22.75
CA GLY A 119 -11.70 2.08 23.20
C GLY A 119 -12.70 2.64 22.19
N LYS A 120 -12.26 3.07 21.00
CA LYS A 120 -13.09 3.75 20.01
C LYS A 120 -13.74 2.79 19.02
N ARG A 121 -14.89 3.23 18.51
CA ARG A 121 -15.52 2.68 17.31
C ARG A 121 -15.06 3.50 16.12
N VAL A 122 -14.38 2.84 15.17
CA VAL A 122 -13.71 3.49 14.04
C VAL A 122 -14.49 3.25 12.75
N LEU A 123 -14.70 4.29 11.96
CA LEU A 123 -15.18 4.21 10.59
C LEU A 123 -14.04 4.52 9.62
N ASN A 124 -13.69 3.56 8.78
CA ASN A 124 -12.65 3.67 7.78
C ASN A 124 -13.29 3.68 6.38
N LEU A 125 -13.38 4.88 5.79
CA LEU A 125 -13.93 5.12 4.46
C LEU A 125 -12.81 5.04 3.41
N PHE A 126 -13.14 4.51 2.22
CA PHE A 126 -12.15 4.23 1.16
C PHE A 126 -11.05 3.30 1.67
N ALA A 127 -11.51 2.24 2.33
CA ALA A 127 -10.66 1.41 3.19
C ALA A 127 -9.58 0.62 2.45
N TYR A 128 -9.73 0.43 1.12
CA TYR A 128 -8.81 -0.33 0.27
C TYR A 128 -8.47 -1.69 0.92
N THR A 129 -7.21 -1.99 1.18
CA THR A 129 -6.75 -3.21 1.85
C THR A 129 -6.76 -3.11 3.38
N CYS A 130 -7.49 -2.15 3.92
CA CYS A 130 -7.73 -1.95 5.35
C CYS A 130 -6.47 -1.66 6.20
N GLY A 131 -5.44 -1.00 5.64
CA GLY A 131 -4.21 -0.70 6.37
C GLY A 131 -4.45 0.11 7.65
N PHE A 132 -5.33 1.11 7.61
CA PHE A 132 -5.74 1.88 8.79
C PHE A 132 -6.55 1.05 9.78
N SER A 133 -7.40 0.14 9.29
CA SER A 133 -8.19 -0.76 10.14
C SER A 133 -7.30 -1.70 10.96
N VAL A 134 -6.26 -2.25 10.31
CA VAL A 134 -5.26 -3.08 11.00
C VAL A 134 -4.59 -2.30 12.12
N ALA A 135 -4.17 -1.06 11.84
CA ALA A 135 -3.57 -0.17 12.82
C ALA A 135 -4.55 0.17 13.97
N ALA A 136 -5.83 0.42 13.66
CA ALA A 136 -6.85 0.73 14.65
C ALA A 136 -7.12 -0.44 15.61
N ILE A 137 -7.26 -1.67 15.08
CA ILE A 137 -7.48 -2.86 15.93
C ILE A 137 -6.26 -3.14 16.81
N GLU A 138 -5.04 -3.01 16.28
CA GLU A 138 -3.82 -3.11 17.09
C GLU A 138 -3.73 -2.03 18.16
N GLY A 139 -4.33 -0.87 17.94
CA GLY A 139 -4.48 0.23 18.90
C GLY A 139 -5.69 0.09 19.84
N ASP A 140 -6.20 -1.13 20.02
CA ASP A 140 -7.33 -1.46 20.90
C ASP A 140 -8.65 -0.77 20.55
N ALA A 141 -8.92 -0.53 19.26
CA ALA A 141 -10.26 -0.16 18.82
C ALA A 141 -11.28 -1.24 19.20
N THR A 142 -12.44 -0.84 19.69
CA THR A 142 -13.51 -1.78 20.07
C THR A 142 -14.20 -2.39 18.86
N HIS A 143 -14.30 -1.62 17.78
CA HIS A 143 -14.85 -2.08 16.49
C HIS A 143 -14.37 -1.18 15.36
N VAL A 144 -14.09 -1.76 14.19
CA VAL A 144 -13.80 -1.01 12.96
C VAL A 144 -14.77 -1.40 11.86
N VAL A 145 -15.38 -0.41 11.23
CA VAL A 145 -16.20 -0.57 10.02
C VAL A 145 -15.38 -0.09 8.83
N ASN A 146 -15.09 -0.98 7.91
CA ASN A 146 -14.40 -0.69 6.65
C ASN A 146 -15.41 -0.60 5.52
N LEU A 147 -15.34 0.46 4.73
CA LEU A 147 -16.15 0.65 3.55
C LEU A 147 -15.27 0.94 2.34
N ASP A 148 -15.42 0.13 1.29
CA ASP A 148 -14.76 0.31 0.00
C ASP A 148 -15.64 -0.31 -1.10
N MET A 149 -15.56 0.20 -2.32
CA MET A 149 -16.26 -0.37 -3.47
C MET A 149 -15.63 -1.68 -3.95
N SER A 150 -14.33 -1.85 -3.71
CA SER A 150 -13.56 -3.01 -4.16
C SER A 150 -13.64 -4.16 -3.17
N SER A 151 -14.53 -5.11 -3.43
CA SER A 151 -14.61 -6.35 -2.66
C SER A 151 -13.30 -7.15 -2.63
N PRO A 152 -12.51 -7.22 -3.72
CA PRO A 152 -11.18 -7.84 -3.68
C PRO A 152 -10.21 -7.13 -2.73
N ALA A 153 -10.23 -5.79 -2.66
CA ALA A 153 -9.41 -5.04 -1.73
C ALA A 153 -9.80 -5.32 -0.28
N LEU A 154 -11.10 -5.34 0.03
CA LEU A 154 -11.61 -5.71 1.36
C LEU A 154 -11.28 -7.15 1.74
N SER A 155 -11.27 -8.07 0.77
CA SER A 155 -10.82 -9.45 1.01
C SER A 155 -9.35 -9.49 1.42
N ARG A 156 -8.49 -8.73 0.73
CA ARG A 156 -7.09 -8.54 1.12
C ARG A 156 -6.97 -7.90 2.52
N GLY A 157 -7.84 -6.95 2.84
CA GLY A 157 -7.93 -6.34 4.16
C GLY A 157 -8.23 -7.36 5.25
N ARG A 158 -9.15 -8.31 4.99
CA ARG A 158 -9.43 -9.42 5.92
C ARG A 158 -8.21 -10.32 6.12
N ASP A 159 -7.44 -10.58 5.06
CA ASP A 159 -6.21 -11.35 5.16
C ASP A 159 -5.13 -10.59 5.96
N ASN A 160 -5.03 -9.27 5.80
CA ASN A 160 -4.14 -8.45 6.61
C ASN A 160 -4.48 -8.51 8.10
N HIS A 161 -5.76 -8.51 8.47
CA HIS A 161 -6.17 -8.73 9.87
C HIS A 161 -5.77 -10.14 10.37
N ARG A 162 -5.97 -11.18 9.56
CA ARG A 162 -5.57 -12.55 9.90
C ARG A 162 -4.06 -12.70 10.11
N LEU A 163 -3.24 -12.04 9.26
CA LEU A 163 -1.79 -12.02 9.38
C LEU A 163 -1.30 -11.48 10.74
N ASN A 164 -2.10 -10.60 11.35
CA ASN A 164 -1.81 -10.00 12.65
C ASN A 164 -2.54 -10.69 13.83
N GLY A 165 -3.27 -11.78 13.56
CA GLY A 165 -3.99 -12.52 14.61
C GLY A 165 -5.20 -11.76 15.19
N HIS A 166 -5.74 -10.78 14.47
CA HIS A 166 -6.85 -9.95 14.94
C HIS A 166 -8.17 -10.72 14.99
N ASP A 167 -8.97 -10.46 16.03
CA ASP A 167 -10.32 -10.95 16.14
C ASP A 167 -11.25 -10.28 15.10
N LEU A 168 -11.65 -11.02 14.07
CA LEU A 168 -12.51 -10.54 12.99
C LEU A 168 -13.92 -10.20 13.44
N SER A 169 -14.38 -10.61 14.63
CA SER A 169 -15.67 -10.19 15.18
C SER A 169 -15.71 -8.67 15.47
N LYS A 170 -14.54 -8.05 15.65
CA LYS A 170 -14.37 -6.61 15.84
C LYS A 170 -14.28 -5.83 14.53
N VAL A 171 -14.38 -6.49 13.36
CA VAL A 171 -14.14 -5.84 12.07
C VAL A 171 -15.28 -6.12 11.10
N SER A 172 -15.90 -5.07 10.59
CA SER A 172 -16.92 -5.15 9.53
C SER A 172 -16.33 -4.74 8.18
N PHE A 173 -16.73 -5.42 7.11
CA PHE A 173 -16.29 -5.14 5.75
C PHE A 173 -17.53 -4.89 4.88
N LEU A 174 -17.70 -3.68 4.37
CA LEU A 174 -18.82 -3.24 3.56
C LEU A 174 -18.35 -2.97 2.12
N GLY A 175 -18.62 -3.89 1.21
CA GLY A 175 -18.30 -3.76 -0.22
C GLY A 175 -19.35 -2.92 -0.95
N HIS A 176 -19.39 -1.60 -0.69
CA HIS A 176 -20.42 -0.71 -1.18
C HIS A 176 -19.87 0.65 -1.62
N ASP A 177 -20.59 1.28 -2.54
CA ASP A 177 -20.44 2.70 -2.85
C ASP A 177 -20.96 3.53 -1.66
N LEU A 178 -20.10 4.38 -1.11
CA LEU A 178 -20.42 5.26 0.01
C LEU A 178 -21.67 6.11 -0.25
N PHE A 179 -21.75 6.72 -1.42
CA PHE A 179 -22.82 7.66 -1.76
C PHE A 179 -24.17 6.97 -1.96
N LYS A 180 -24.17 5.68 -2.33
CA LYS A 180 -25.38 4.87 -2.49
C LYS A 180 -25.75 4.06 -1.25
N SER A 181 -24.87 3.99 -0.24
CA SER A 181 -25.05 3.08 0.90
C SER A 181 -24.88 3.77 2.25
N TRP A 182 -25.04 5.08 2.30
CA TRP A 182 -24.86 5.87 3.51
C TRP A 182 -25.68 5.37 4.70
N GLY A 183 -26.93 4.96 4.46
CA GLY A 183 -27.78 4.37 5.50
C GLY A 183 -27.20 3.12 6.18
N LYS A 184 -26.43 2.31 5.42
CA LYS A 184 -25.75 1.12 5.99
C LYS A 184 -24.59 1.51 6.91
N VAL A 185 -23.91 2.62 6.58
CA VAL A 185 -22.82 3.17 7.41
C VAL A 185 -23.38 3.73 8.71
N ILE A 186 -24.45 4.54 8.62
CA ILE A 186 -25.14 5.09 9.80
C ILE A 186 -25.62 3.97 10.72
N GLY A 187 -26.21 2.91 10.15
CA GLY A 187 -26.73 1.76 10.93
C GLY A 187 -25.65 0.98 11.67
N LYS A 188 -24.35 1.20 11.38
CA LYS A 188 -23.22 0.62 12.11
C LYS A 188 -22.62 1.54 13.18
N GLY A 189 -23.12 2.77 13.27
CA GLY A 189 -22.67 3.75 14.27
C GLY A 189 -23.24 3.51 15.69
N PRO A 190 -22.93 4.43 16.60
CA PRO A 190 -22.09 5.63 16.39
C PRO A 190 -20.61 5.30 16.18
N HIS A 191 -19.87 6.27 15.66
CA HIS A 191 -18.43 6.19 15.45
C HIS A 191 -17.71 7.33 16.16
N ASP A 192 -16.61 7.01 16.86
CA ASP A 192 -15.81 7.98 17.64
C ASP A 192 -14.64 8.54 16.83
N LEU A 193 -14.21 7.80 15.80
CA LEU A 193 -13.13 8.18 14.91
C LEU A 193 -13.52 7.84 13.47
N VAL A 194 -13.38 8.82 12.58
CA VAL A 194 -13.65 8.64 11.15
C VAL A 194 -12.36 8.90 10.36
N ILE A 195 -11.97 7.95 9.53
CA ILE A 195 -10.83 8.03 8.62
C ILE A 195 -11.39 8.22 7.21
N ILE A 196 -10.89 9.24 6.51
CA ILE A 196 -11.30 9.56 5.13
C ILE A 196 -10.02 9.73 4.31
N ASP A 197 -9.68 8.71 3.53
CA ASP A 197 -8.49 8.70 2.67
C ASP A 197 -8.88 8.29 1.23
N PRO A 198 -9.60 9.16 0.50
CA PRO A 198 -10.03 8.87 -0.85
C PRO A 198 -8.85 8.86 -1.81
N GLN A 199 -8.89 7.95 -2.79
CA GLN A 199 -7.91 7.96 -3.87
C GLN A 199 -7.99 9.28 -4.64
N SER A 200 -6.84 9.93 -4.84
CA SER A 200 -6.77 11.08 -5.72
C SER A 200 -6.91 10.60 -7.17
N PHE A 201 -7.98 11.03 -7.86
CA PHE A 201 -8.09 10.87 -9.30
C PHE A 201 -7.04 11.77 -9.95
N GLN A 202 -5.95 11.19 -10.42
CA GLN A 202 -5.10 11.87 -11.39
C GLN A 202 -5.80 11.74 -12.76
N LYS A 203 -6.29 12.89 -13.26
CA LYS A 203 -6.68 13.02 -14.67
C LYS A 203 -5.44 13.13 -15.52
#